data_4f9f0b31a8112367bdd38deb0008f301
#
_entry.id   4f9f0b31a8112367bdd38deb0008f301
#
_cell.length_a   1.000
_cell.length_b   1.000
_cell.length_c   1.000
_cell.angle_alpha   90.00
_cell.angle_beta   90.00
_cell.angle_gamma   90.00
#
_symmetry.space_group_name_H-M   'P 1'
#
loop_
_entity.id
_entity.type
_entity.pdbx_description
1 polymer ?
#
loop_
_entity_poly.entity_id
_entity_poly.type
_entity_poly.pdbx_seq_one_letter_code
_entity_poly.pdbx_strand_id
1 'polypeptide(L)'
;MAQTPRKEKASPRKGSSRGRMPSGKPNPIDVHVGARVRLRRTLLGMSQEKLGEALGLTFQQVQKYERGANRVGASRLYDLSRVLDVPVSFFFDDMNDELKSQSPAQIVGLTELQEAPAHFEHDPMAKRETLELVRAYYRITDPQVRKRVYELAKALADSAD
;
A
#
# COMPACT_ATOMS: atom_id res chain seq x y z
N MET A 1 50.85 31.51 25.94
CA MET A 1 50.42 30.16 25.45
C MET A 1 48.90 30.14 25.46
N ALA A 2 48.30 30.30 24.32
CA ALA A 2 46.85 30.34 24.18
C ALA A 2 46.35 28.93 23.84
N GLN A 3 45.45 28.34 24.68
CA GLN A 3 44.82 27.06 24.46
C GLN A 3 43.64 27.21 23.49
N THR A 4 43.69 26.51 22.36
CA THR A 4 42.63 26.43 21.34
C THR A 4 41.50 25.55 21.87
N PRO A 5 40.22 26.01 21.79
CA PRO A 5 39.08 25.16 22.22
C PRO A 5 38.89 23.99 21.30
N ARG A 6 38.82 22.80 21.87
CA ARG A 6 38.57 21.50 21.23
C ARG A 6 37.12 21.47 20.68
N LYS A 7 36.95 21.44 19.36
CA LYS A 7 35.65 21.26 18.71
C LYS A 7 35.05 19.90 19.13
N GLU A 8 33.98 19.96 19.87
CA GLU A 8 33.13 18.83 20.24
C GLU A 8 32.51 18.24 18.95
N LYS A 9 32.79 16.97 18.67
CA LYS A 9 32.24 16.24 17.52
C LYS A 9 30.75 16.04 17.78
N ALA A 10 29.91 16.73 17.01
CA ALA A 10 28.48 16.47 16.98
C ALA A 10 28.21 15.01 16.65
N SER A 11 27.48 14.33 17.55
CA SER A 11 27.01 12.95 17.34
C SER A 11 26.18 12.84 16.05
N PRO A 12 26.29 11.75 15.28
CA PRO A 12 25.51 11.58 14.06
C PRO A 12 24.03 11.60 14.41
N ARG A 13 23.29 12.56 13.84
CA ARG A 13 21.83 12.62 13.94
C ARG A 13 21.27 11.32 13.41
N LYS A 14 20.70 10.48 14.30
CA LYS A 14 19.90 9.32 13.91
C LYS A 14 18.84 9.80 12.91
N GLY A 15 18.95 9.35 11.66
CA GLY A 15 18.01 9.68 10.61
C GLY A 15 16.59 9.39 11.11
N SER A 16 15.76 10.43 11.13
CA SER A 16 14.35 10.33 11.49
C SER A 16 13.71 9.23 10.64
N SER A 17 13.24 8.15 11.28
CA SER A 17 12.50 7.06 10.65
C SER A 17 11.08 7.52 10.28
N ARG A 18 10.98 8.58 9.46
CA ARG A 18 9.69 9.11 9.01
C ARG A 18 8.90 8.02 8.32
N GLY A 19 7.85 7.54 8.99
CA GLY A 19 6.90 6.59 8.43
C GLY A 19 7.07 5.13 8.86
N ARG A 20 8.08 4.79 9.68
CA ARG A 20 8.18 3.46 10.27
C ARG A 20 7.68 3.46 11.71
N MET A 21 7.08 2.34 12.10
CA MET A 21 6.74 2.08 13.51
C MET A 21 8.02 2.00 14.36
N PRO A 22 7.95 2.19 15.68
CA PRO A 22 9.09 1.99 16.60
C PRO A 22 9.74 0.60 16.45
N SER A 23 8.94 -0.41 16.07
CA SER A 23 9.39 -1.77 15.74
C SER A 23 10.22 -1.88 14.45
N GLY A 24 10.39 -0.79 13.68
CA GLY A 24 11.03 -0.79 12.36
C GLY A 24 10.15 -1.35 11.23
N LYS A 25 8.96 -1.88 11.54
CA LYS A 25 7.99 -2.38 10.55
C LYS A 25 7.31 -1.21 9.81
N PRO A 26 6.86 -1.42 8.56
CA PRO A 26 6.03 -0.46 7.86
C PRO A 26 4.72 -0.18 8.62
N ASN A 27 4.19 1.05 8.49
CA ASN A 27 2.88 1.37 9.04
C ASN A 27 1.80 0.58 8.27
N PRO A 28 0.84 -0.06 8.95
CA PRO A 28 -0.22 -0.84 8.30
C PRO A 28 -1.03 -0.05 7.26
N ILE A 29 -1.27 1.24 7.49
CA ILE A 29 -1.94 2.11 6.52
C ILE A 29 -1.07 2.28 5.26
N ASP A 30 0.24 2.48 5.42
CA ASP A 30 1.15 2.61 4.27
C ASP A 30 1.22 1.29 3.47
N VAL A 31 1.12 0.14 4.14
CA VAL A 31 1.02 -1.19 3.49
C VAL A 31 -0.27 -1.32 2.70
N HIS A 32 -1.42 -0.96 3.30
CA HIS A 32 -2.71 -0.97 2.63
C HIS A 32 -2.71 -0.07 1.38
N VAL A 33 -2.32 1.19 1.53
CA VAL A 33 -2.21 2.14 0.40
C VAL A 33 -1.28 1.60 -0.69
N GLY A 34 -0.15 1.04 -0.31
CA GLY A 34 0.79 0.42 -1.24
C GLY A 34 0.19 -0.75 -2.03
N ALA A 35 -0.58 -1.61 -1.35
CA ALA A 35 -1.30 -2.71 -1.99
C ALA A 35 -2.35 -2.20 -3.01
N ARG A 36 -3.10 -1.14 -2.68
CA ARG A 36 -4.07 -0.51 -3.58
C ARG A 36 -3.39 0.12 -4.80
N VAL A 37 -2.24 0.77 -4.63
CA VAL A 37 -1.42 1.28 -5.75
C VAL A 37 -1.01 0.13 -6.68
N ARG A 38 -0.47 -0.95 -6.12
CA ARG A 38 -0.08 -2.15 -6.89
C ARG A 38 -1.27 -2.76 -7.63
N LEU A 39 -2.40 -2.93 -6.96
CA LEU A 39 -3.63 -3.47 -7.54
C LEU A 39 -4.02 -2.66 -8.79
N ARG A 40 -4.19 -1.35 -8.67
CA ARG A 40 -4.63 -0.50 -9.77
C ARG A 40 -3.63 -0.47 -10.91
N ARG A 41 -2.33 -0.33 -10.62
CA ARG A 41 -1.27 -0.41 -11.62
C ARG A 41 -1.34 -1.73 -12.43
N THR A 42 -1.52 -2.84 -11.72
CA THR A 42 -1.59 -4.17 -12.37
C THR A 42 -2.84 -4.31 -13.23
N LEU A 43 -3.99 -3.80 -12.77
CA LEU A 43 -5.24 -3.77 -13.56
C LEU A 43 -5.08 -2.96 -14.85
N LEU A 44 -4.31 -1.86 -14.80
CA LEU A 44 -4.00 -1.06 -15.99
C LEU A 44 -2.91 -1.70 -16.88
N GLY A 45 -2.34 -2.83 -16.48
CA GLY A 45 -1.28 -3.51 -17.22
C GLY A 45 0.06 -2.75 -17.21
N MET A 46 0.24 -1.81 -16.29
CA MET A 46 1.48 -1.03 -16.18
C MET A 46 2.57 -1.81 -15.45
N SER A 47 3.83 -1.70 -15.91
CA SER A 47 4.99 -2.13 -15.14
C SER A 47 5.33 -1.10 -14.04
N GLN A 48 6.17 -1.50 -13.07
CA GLN A 48 6.67 -0.56 -12.05
C GLN A 48 7.54 0.53 -12.67
N GLU A 49 8.27 0.21 -13.74
CA GLU A 49 9.06 1.15 -14.52
C GLU A 49 8.18 2.22 -15.16
N LYS A 50 7.10 1.80 -15.87
CA LYS A 50 6.15 2.73 -16.49
C LYS A 50 5.47 3.65 -15.48
N LEU A 51 5.08 3.12 -14.32
CA LEU A 51 4.54 3.95 -13.26
C LEU A 51 5.60 4.92 -12.73
N GLY A 52 6.84 4.46 -12.58
CA GLY A 52 7.97 5.29 -12.18
C GLY A 52 8.21 6.44 -13.15
N GLU A 53 8.29 6.17 -14.44
CA GLU A 53 8.44 7.18 -15.50
C GLU A 53 7.34 8.23 -15.43
N ALA A 54 6.06 7.81 -15.32
CA ALA A 54 4.93 8.73 -15.24
C ALA A 54 4.95 9.63 -14.00
N LEU A 55 5.59 9.20 -12.92
CA LEU A 55 5.69 9.92 -11.65
C LEU A 55 7.03 10.63 -11.43
N GLY A 56 7.99 10.48 -12.34
CA GLY A 56 9.36 10.94 -12.15
C GLY A 56 10.10 10.21 -11.01
N LEU A 57 9.86 8.90 -10.87
CA LEU A 57 10.43 8.03 -9.84
C LEU A 57 11.20 6.86 -10.45
N THR A 58 12.14 6.32 -9.67
CA THR A 58 12.76 5.04 -10.02
C THR A 58 11.83 3.87 -9.72
N PHE A 59 12.03 2.73 -10.39
CA PHE A 59 11.22 1.54 -10.11
C PHE A 59 11.39 1.05 -8.66
N GLN A 60 12.59 1.21 -8.05
CA GLN A 60 12.82 0.87 -6.64
C GLN A 60 11.98 1.74 -5.69
N GLN A 61 11.77 3.02 -6.04
CA GLN A 61 10.90 3.90 -5.25
C GLN A 61 9.44 3.47 -5.35
N VAL A 62 8.97 3.13 -6.55
CA VAL A 62 7.62 2.55 -6.76
C VAL A 62 7.47 1.26 -5.97
N GLN A 63 8.44 0.34 -6.03
CA GLN A 63 8.43 -0.90 -5.28
C GLN A 63 8.33 -0.67 -3.75
N LYS A 64 9.06 0.34 -3.23
CA LYS A 64 8.99 0.70 -1.80
C LYS A 64 7.62 1.26 -1.42
N TYR A 65 6.97 2.05 -2.30
CA TYR A 65 5.60 2.50 -2.08
C TYR A 65 4.61 1.32 -2.07
N GLU A 66 4.70 0.43 -3.06
CA GLU A 66 3.81 -0.73 -3.16
C GLU A 66 3.94 -1.72 -1.99
N ARG A 67 5.10 -1.75 -1.32
CA ARG A 67 5.33 -2.55 -0.10
C ARG A 67 5.03 -1.81 1.20
N GLY A 68 4.62 -0.55 1.13
CA GLY A 68 4.44 0.30 2.31
C GLY A 68 5.73 0.62 3.06
N ALA A 69 6.89 0.30 2.49
CA ALA A 69 8.18 0.58 3.10
C ALA A 69 8.51 2.08 3.14
N ASN A 70 7.93 2.85 2.24
CA ASN A 70 7.97 4.30 2.20
C ASN A 70 6.55 4.84 2.31
N ARG A 71 6.37 5.85 3.17
CA ARG A 71 5.10 6.59 3.26
C ARG A 71 4.87 7.39 1.99
N VAL A 72 3.64 7.33 1.47
CA VAL A 72 3.19 8.15 0.36
C VAL A 72 2.70 9.49 0.92
N GLY A 73 3.39 10.58 0.62
CA GLY A 73 2.94 11.92 1.00
C GLY A 73 1.73 12.38 0.17
N ALA A 74 0.98 13.38 0.67
CA ALA A 74 -0.26 13.85 0.04
C ALA A 74 -0.11 14.25 -1.43
N SER A 75 0.93 14.99 -1.79
CA SER A 75 1.21 15.38 -3.18
C SER A 75 1.43 14.15 -4.06
N ARG A 76 2.19 13.18 -3.57
CA ARG A 76 2.46 11.95 -4.31
C ARG A 76 1.22 11.07 -4.44
N LEU A 77 0.36 11.06 -3.43
CA LEU A 77 -0.92 10.36 -3.49
C LEU A 77 -1.84 10.98 -4.54
N TYR A 78 -1.82 12.30 -4.67
CA TYR A 78 -2.54 13.01 -5.73
C TYR A 78 -1.97 12.68 -7.12
N ASP A 79 -0.64 12.71 -7.30
CA ASP A 79 0.00 12.32 -8.57
C ASP A 79 -0.39 10.88 -8.97
N LEU A 80 -0.37 9.95 -8.00
CA LEU A 80 -0.79 8.57 -8.20
C LEU A 80 -2.27 8.48 -8.63
N SER A 81 -3.15 9.27 -8.03
CA SER A 81 -4.57 9.29 -8.40
C SER A 81 -4.77 9.71 -9.86
N ARG A 82 -3.99 10.66 -10.33
CA ARG A 82 -4.04 11.15 -11.72
C ARG A 82 -3.50 10.14 -12.72
N VAL A 83 -2.32 9.55 -12.41
CA VAL A 83 -1.65 8.59 -13.30
C VAL A 83 -2.41 7.25 -13.37
N LEU A 84 -3.00 6.83 -12.26
CA LEU A 84 -3.74 5.57 -12.16
C LEU A 84 -5.24 5.72 -12.48
N ASP A 85 -5.69 6.95 -12.76
CA ASP A 85 -7.08 7.28 -13.08
C ASP A 85 -8.06 6.72 -12.04
N VAL A 86 -7.88 7.14 -10.79
CA VAL A 86 -8.75 6.82 -9.65
C VAL A 86 -8.85 8.02 -8.71
N PRO A 87 -9.96 8.19 -7.97
CA PRO A 87 -10.03 9.18 -6.91
C PRO A 87 -9.06 8.84 -5.77
N VAL A 88 -8.62 9.85 -5.01
CA VAL A 88 -7.71 9.63 -3.86
C VAL A 88 -8.32 8.69 -2.81
N SER A 89 -9.64 8.71 -2.64
CA SER A 89 -10.38 7.80 -1.73
C SER A 89 -10.13 6.33 -2.06
N PHE A 90 -9.92 5.98 -3.33
CA PHE A 90 -9.65 4.62 -3.78
C PHE A 90 -8.51 3.95 -2.99
N PHE A 91 -7.48 4.70 -2.62
CA PHE A 91 -6.34 4.14 -1.89
C PHE A 91 -6.66 3.77 -0.44
N PHE A 92 -7.81 4.20 0.08
CA PHE A 92 -8.30 3.94 1.43
C PHE A 92 -9.58 3.07 1.43
N ASP A 93 -10.13 2.77 0.25
CA ASP A 93 -11.28 1.88 0.14
C ASP A 93 -10.89 0.46 0.59
N ASP A 94 -11.88 -0.30 1.09
CA ASP A 94 -11.72 -1.67 1.60
C ASP A 94 -10.67 -1.80 2.74
N MET A 95 -10.35 -0.69 3.41
CA MET A 95 -9.52 -0.74 4.60
C MET A 95 -10.26 -1.50 5.70
N ASN A 96 -9.58 -2.46 6.35
CA ASN A 96 -10.10 -3.21 7.47
C ASN A 96 -10.64 -2.26 8.56
N ASP A 97 -11.83 -2.56 9.11
CA ASP A 97 -12.49 -1.72 10.12
C ASP A 97 -11.66 -1.61 11.41
N GLU A 98 -10.89 -2.63 11.74
CA GLU A 98 -9.93 -2.59 12.84
C GLU A 98 -8.86 -1.52 12.61
N LEU A 99 -8.34 -1.43 11.39
CA LEU A 99 -7.35 -0.42 11.01
C LEU A 99 -7.97 0.99 10.95
N LYS A 100 -9.24 1.11 10.53
CA LYS A 100 -9.98 2.38 10.53
C LYS A 100 -10.25 2.89 11.94
N SER A 101 -10.52 2.00 12.90
CA SER A 101 -10.85 2.34 14.28
C SER A 101 -9.62 2.67 15.15
N GLN A 102 -8.43 2.26 14.74
CA GLN A 102 -7.20 2.50 15.49
C GLN A 102 -6.83 4.00 15.48
N SER A 103 -6.61 4.55 16.67
CA SER A 103 -6.03 5.89 16.76
C SER A 103 -4.59 5.94 16.25
N PRO A 104 -4.08 7.09 15.78
CA PRO A 104 -2.67 7.22 15.40
C PRO A 104 -1.68 6.77 16.48
N ALA A 105 -2.03 6.95 17.77
CA ALA A 105 -1.23 6.51 18.91
C ALA A 105 -1.19 4.97 19.02
N GLN A 106 -2.31 4.29 18.79
CA GLN A 106 -2.39 2.83 18.77
C GLN A 106 -1.58 2.24 17.61
N ILE A 107 -1.66 2.86 16.42
CA ILE A 107 -0.88 2.43 15.25
C ILE A 107 0.63 2.57 15.51
N VAL A 108 1.06 3.55 16.29
CA VAL A 108 2.49 3.80 16.62
C VAL A 108 2.97 2.95 17.80
N GLY A 109 2.09 2.14 18.42
CA GLY A 109 2.49 1.22 19.49
C GLY A 109 2.74 1.89 20.84
N LEU A 110 2.10 3.05 21.11
CA LEU A 110 2.12 3.72 22.42
C LEU A 110 1.19 3.07 23.45
N THR A 111 0.49 2.01 23.07
CA THR A 111 -0.28 1.15 23.97
C THR A 111 0.45 -0.18 24.06
N GLU A 112 1.25 -0.37 25.10
CA GLU A 112 1.73 -1.69 25.51
C GLU A 112 0.51 -2.57 25.78
N LEU A 113 0.50 -3.79 25.22
CA LEU A 113 -0.44 -4.88 25.43
C LEU A 113 -1.62 -4.97 24.42
N GLN A 114 -1.35 -5.09 23.12
CA GLN A 114 -2.24 -5.85 22.26
C GLN A 114 -1.42 -6.72 21.31
N GLU A 115 -1.85 -7.97 21.18
CA GLU A 115 -1.27 -8.98 20.29
C GLU A 115 -1.05 -8.42 18.88
N ALA A 116 0.06 -8.79 18.27
CA ALA A 116 0.40 -8.36 16.90
C ALA A 116 -0.79 -8.65 15.96
N PRO A 117 -1.28 -7.64 15.20
CA PRO A 117 -2.33 -7.89 14.24
C PRO A 117 -1.89 -9.01 13.29
N ALA A 118 -2.78 -9.96 13.10
CA ALA A 118 -2.58 -11.12 12.25
C ALA A 118 -1.97 -10.70 10.90
N HIS A 119 -0.94 -11.41 10.50
CA HIS A 119 -0.18 -11.19 9.29
C HIS A 119 -1.10 -10.98 8.08
N PHE A 120 -0.91 -9.88 7.35
CA PHE A 120 -1.48 -9.65 6.00
C PHE A 120 -1.00 -10.65 4.94
N GLU A 121 -0.47 -11.81 5.36
CA GLU A 121 -0.05 -12.89 4.46
C GLU A 121 -1.22 -13.53 3.70
N HIS A 122 -2.47 -13.20 4.08
CA HIS A 122 -3.68 -13.80 3.51
C HIS A 122 -4.63 -12.79 2.85
N ASP A 123 -4.16 -11.61 2.42
CA ASP A 123 -5.01 -10.77 1.58
C ASP A 123 -5.23 -11.49 0.23
N PRO A 124 -6.46 -12.01 -0.05
CA PRO A 124 -6.76 -12.66 -1.31
C PRO A 124 -6.48 -11.76 -2.51
N MET A 125 -6.57 -10.43 -2.33
CA MET A 125 -6.32 -9.43 -3.37
C MET A 125 -4.83 -9.27 -3.70
N ALA A 126 -3.93 -9.73 -2.81
CA ALA A 126 -2.48 -9.72 -3.06
C ALA A 126 -2.04 -10.93 -3.90
N LYS A 127 -2.87 -11.97 -4.03
CA LYS A 127 -2.55 -13.17 -4.80
C LYS A 127 -2.53 -12.86 -6.30
N ARG A 128 -1.53 -13.44 -6.99
CA ARG A 128 -1.40 -13.30 -8.44
C ARG A 128 -2.66 -13.81 -9.17
N GLU A 129 -3.20 -14.92 -8.74
CA GLU A 129 -4.42 -15.52 -9.27
C GLU A 129 -5.62 -14.55 -9.23
N THR A 130 -5.83 -13.89 -8.09
CA THR A 130 -6.91 -12.90 -7.94
C THR A 130 -6.72 -11.73 -8.89
N LEU A 131 -5.49 -11.23 -9.03
CA LEU A 131 -5.19 -10.13 -9.94
C LEU A 131 -5.41 -10.53 -11.42
N GLU A 132 -5.05 -11.75 -11.80
CA GLU A 132 -5.27 -12.28 -13.15
C GLU A 132 -6.77 -12.47 -13.43
N LEU A 133 -7.54 -12.98 -12.45
CA LEU A 133 -8.99 -13.14 -12.55
C LEU A 133 -9.69 -11.77 -12.71
N VAL A 134 -9.37 -10.81 -11.87
CA VAL A 134 -9.94 -9.45 -11.95
C VAL A 134 -9.58 -8.79 -13.29
N ARG A 135 -8.34 -8.96 -13.77
CA ARG A 135 -7.93 -8.46 -15.09
C ARG A 135 -8.75 -9.10 -16.22
N ALA A 136 -8.93 -10.43 -16.19
CA ALA A 136 -9.73 -11.13 -17.17
C ALA A 136 -11.18 -10.67 -17.15
N TYR A 137 -11.77 -10.53 -15.97
CA TYR A 137 -13.14 -10.05 -15.77
C TYR A 137 -13.38 -8.66 -16.37
N TYR A 138 -12.47 -7.71 -16.15
CA TYR A 138 -12.61 -6.35 -16.70
C TYR A 138 -12.27 -6.23 -18.20
N ARG A 139 -11.64 -7.25 -18.81
CA ARG A 139 -11.48 -7.33 -20.27
C ARG A 139 -12.77 -7.72 -21.00
N ILE A 140 -13.75 -8.28 -20.28
CA ILE A 140 -15.07 -8.55 -20.85
C ILE A 140 -15.77 -7.20 -21.04
N THR A 141 -15.95 -6.78 -22.27
CA THR A 141 -16.56 -5.50 -22.61
C THR A 141 -18.08 -5.50 -22.40
N ASP A 142 -18.74 -6.65 -22.64
CA ASP A 142 -20.18 -6.80 -22.49
C ASP A 142 -20.59 -6.89 -20.99
N PRO A 143 -21.42 -5.93 -20.50
CA PRO A 143 -21.87 -5.94 -19.11
C PRO A 143 -22.73 -7.16 -18.75
N GLN A 144 -23.50 -7.70 -19.70
CA GLN A 144 -24.33 -8.88 -19.46
C GLN A 144 -23.50 -10.13 -19.27
N VAL A 145 -22.44 -10.30 -20.05
CA VAL A 145 -21.48 -11.40 -19.90
C VAL A 145 -20.75 -11.28 -18.57
N ARG A 146 -20.29 -10.07 -18.19
CA ARG A 146 -19.66 -9.86 -16.88
C ARG A 146 -20.57 -10.23 -15.72
N LYS A 147 -21.87 -9.85 -15.80
CA LYS A 147 -22.86 -10.20 -14.78
C LYS A 147 -23.00 -11.72 -14.63
N ARG A 148 -23.09 -12.46 -15.74
CA ARG A 148 -23.19 -13.93 -15.72
C ARG A 148 -21.95 -14.58 -15.14
N VAL A 149 -20.75 -14.08 -15.44
CA VAL A 149 -19.49 -14.57 -14.85
C VAL A 149 -19.48 -14.35 -13.34
N TYR A 150 -19.94 -13.19 -12.87
CA TYR A 150 -20.04 -12.89 -11.45
C TYR A 150 -21.05 -13.83 -10.75
N GLU A 151 -22.25 -14.01 -11.34
CA GLU A 151 -23.29 -14.89 -10.80
C GLU A 151 -22.81 -16.34 -10.74
N LEU A 152 -22.08 -16.82 -11.76
CA LEU A 152 -21.47 -18.15 -11.77
C LEU A 152 -20.45 -18.31 -10.65
N ALA A 153 -19.52 -17.35 -10.50
CA ALA A 153 -18.50 -17.39 -9.46
C ALA A 153 -19.15 -17.44 -8.06
N LYS A 154 -20.21 -16.62 -7.86
CA LYS A 154 -20.97 -16.64 -6.61
C LYS A 154 -21.65 -17.99 -6.35
N ALA A 155 -22.36 -18.55 -7.34
CA ALA A 155 -23.04 -19.82 -7.20
C ALA A 155 -22.07 -20.99 -6.89
N LEU A 156 -20.88 -20.97 -7.50
CA LEU A 156 -19.84 -21.97 -7.21
C LEU A 156 -19.28 -21.82 -5.79
N ALA A 157 -19.10 -20.61 -5.30
CA ALA A 157 -18.67 -20.38 -3.92
C ALA A 157 -19.73 -20.84 -2.92
N ASP A 158 -21.02 -20.51 -3.15
CA ASP A 158 -22.13 -20.91 -2.29
C ASP A 158 -22.38 -22.45 -2.31
N SER A 159 -21.88 -23.18 -3.32
CA SER A 159 -22.00 -24.65 -3.41
C SER A 159 -20.82 -25.39 -2.78
N ALA A 160 -19.79 -24.71 -2.37
CA ALA A 160 -18.58 -25.30 -1.78
C ALA A 160 -18.61 -25.31 -0.23
N ASP A 161 -19.61 -24.67 0.37
CA ASP A 161 -19.93 -24.71 1.80
C ASP A 161 -20.96 -25.80 2.09
#